data_28e1114ed47bc69a8cff3cd48c360ac8
#
_entry.id   28e1114ed47bc69a8cff3cd48c360ac8
#
_cell.length_a   1.000
_cell.length_b   1.000
_cell.length_c   1.000
_cell.angle_alpha   90.00
_cell.angle_beta   90.00
_cell.angle_gamma   90.00
#
_symmetry.space_group_name_H-M   'P 1'
#
loop_
_entity.id
_entity.type
_entity.pdbx_description
1 polymer ?
#
loop_
_entity_poly.entity_id
_entity_poly.type
_entity_poly.pdbx_seq_one_letter_code
_entity_poly.pdbx_strand_id
1 'polypeptide(L)'
;MDLEKEDKNRIGVIFASGIGGIKTFDEELLGYAKTKDSIGPKFNPFFIPKMIADIAAGHISMMYGFHGPNFATVSACASSTNAISDAFNYIRLGKANVIVTGGGEAAIAASGVGGFNSMNALSTRNDSPETASRPFSASRDGFVMGEGGACLVLEELEHALARGAKIYAEIAGTGMS
;
A
#
# COMPACT_ATOMS: atom_id res chain seq x y z
N MET A 1 6.08 -2.72 21.54
CA MET A 1 6.23 -4.20 21.48
C MET A 1 7.71 -4.54 21.50
N ASP A 2 8.11 -5.48 22.31
CA ASP A 2 9.49 -5.98 22.39
C ASP A 2 9.59 -7.24 21.52
N LEU A 3 10.11 -7.10 20.31
CA LEU A 3 10.11 -8.15 19.28
C LEU A 3 10.97 -9.38 19.65
N GLU A 4 11.85 -9.27 20.64
CA GLU A 4 12.67 -10.40 21.11
C GLU A 4 11.86 -11.35 22.00
N LYS A 5 10.72 -10.91 22.50
CA LYS A 5 9.80 -11.70 23.34
C LYS A 5 8.61 -12.25 22.56
N GLU A 6 8.50 -11.91 21.28
CA GLU A 6 7.34 -12.27 20.46
C GLU A 6 7.61 -13.50 19.61
N ASP A 7 6.58 -14.34 19.41
CA ASP A 7 6.62 -15.39 18.41
C ASP A 7 6.45 -14.79 17.00
N LYS A 8 7.56 -14.62 16.30
CA LYS A 8 7.60 -14.02 14.96
C LYS A 8 6.82 -14.84 13.92
N ASN A 9 6.51 -16.12 14.17
CA ASN A 9 5.64 -16.93 13.31
C ASN A 9 4.16 -16.52 13.45
N ARG A 10 3.84 -15.79 14.51
CA ARG A 10 2.49 -15.28 14.79
C ARG A 10 2.33 -13.79 14.44
N ILE A 11 3.34 -13.17 13.82
CA ILE A 11 3.30 -11.77 13.37
C ILE A 11 3.29 -11.77 11.84
N GLY A 12 2.23 -11.23 11.25
CA GLY A 12 2.05 -11.12 9.81
C GLY A 12 2.14 -9.70 9.28
N VAL A 13 2.17 -9.58 7.96
CA VAL A 13 2.13 -8.29 7.25
C VAL A 13 1.14 -8.40 6.10
N ILE A 14 0.10 -7.58 6.11
CA ILE A 14 -0.85 -7.44 5.01
C ILE A 14 -0.86 -5.96 4.64
N PHE A 15 -0.10 -5.61 3.58
CA PHE A 15 0.16 -4.20 3.25
C PHE A 15 -0.14 -3.95 1.78
N ALA A 16 -1.02 -3.00 1.50
CA ALA A 16 -1.61 -2.78 0.20
C ALA A 16 -0.88 -1.74 -0.65
N SER A 17 -0.96 -1.91 -1.96
CA SER A 17 -0.69 -0.89 -2.97
C SER A 17 -1.68 -1.08 -4.11
N GLY A 18 -2.24 0.00 -4.64
CA GLY A 18 -3.23 -0.07 -5.71
C GLY A 18 -2.61 -0.32 -7.09
N ILE A 19 -1.44 0.26 -7.35
CA ILE A 19 -0.76 0.21 -8.66
C ILE A 19 0.61 -0.46 -8.55
N GLY A 20 1.27 -0.35 -7.40
CA GLY A 20 2.65 -0.80 -7.24
C GLY A 20 3.67 0.22 -7.78
N GLY A 21 4.83 -0.26 -8.20
CA GLY A 21 5.97 0.56 -8.57
C GLY A 21 5.88 1.21 -9.96
N ILE A 22 4.81 1.94 -10.27
CA ILE A 22 4.57 2.55 -11.58
C ILE A 22 5.70 3.51 -12.02
N LYS A 23 6.28 4.24 -11.07
CA LYS A 23 7.44 5.11 -11.37
C LYS A 23 8.65 4.31 -11.82
N THR A 24 8.93 3.19 -11.15
CA THR A 24 10.00 2.27 -11.57
C THR A 24 9.73 1.73 -12.97
N PHE A 25 8.48 1.38 -13.28
CA PHE A 25 8.08 0.93 -14.61
C PHE A 25 8.36 2.00 -15.67
N ASP A 26 7.95 3.25 -15.45
CA ASP A 26 8.22 4.37 -16.35
C ASP A 26 9.72 4.55 -16.60
N GLU A 27 10.52 4.60 -15.54
CA GLU A 27 11.96 4.83 -15.61
C GLU A 27 12.67 3.73 -16.40
N GLU A 28 12.34 2.46 -16.15
CA GLU A 28 12.94 1.32 -16.84
C GLU A 28 12.54 1.24 -18.31
N LEU A 29 11.26 1.50 -18.65
CA LEU A 29 10.82 1.51 -20.05
C LEU A 29 11.40 2.68 -20.84
N LEU A 30 11.49 3.87 -20.24
CA LEU A 30 12.12 5.02 -20.87
C LEU A 30 13.62 4.79 -21.07
N GLY A 31 14.29 4.16 -20.11
CA GLY A 31 15.69 3.73 -20.23
C GLY A 31 15.89 2.74 -21.38
N TYR A 32 15.05 1.71 -21.43
CA TYR A 32 15.05 0.73 -22.52
C TYR A 32 14.83 1.38 -23.88
N ALA A 33 13.81 2.23 -24.01
CA ALA A 33 13.47 2.87 -25.28
C ALA A 33 14.64 3.72 -25.85
N LYS A 34 15.46 4.31 -24.97
CA LYS A 34 16.65 5.10 -25.36
C LYS A 34 17.84 4.25 -25.81
N THR A 35 17.94 3.02 -25.35
CA THR A 35 19.14 2.18 -25.50
C THR A 35 18.94 0.90 -26.31
N LYS A 36 17.70 0.55 -26.67
CA LYS A 36 17.33 -0.73 -27.30
C LYS A 36 18.11 -1.04 -28.58
N ASP A 37 18.43 -0.03 -29.38
CA ASP A 37 19.10 -0.18 -30.68
C ASP A 37 20.62 -0.21 -30.56
N SER A 38 21.20 0.20 -29.44
CA SER A 38 22.64 0.31 -29.24
C SER A 38 23.25 -0.83 -28.40
N ILE A 39 22.50 -1.31 -27.38
CA ILE A 39 23.04 -2.24 -26.37
C ILE A 39 22.14 -3.48 -26.20
N GLY A 40 20.94 -3.43 -26.77
CA GLY A 40 19.85 -4.36 -26.49
C GLY A 40 19.16 -4.07 -25.15
N PRO A 41 18.10 -4.84 -24.81
CA PRO A 41 17.30 -4.58 -23.61
C PRO A 41 18.10 -4.84 -22.34
N LYS A 42 18.39 -3.78 -21.59
CA LYS A 42 18.97 -3.87 -20.26
C LYS A 42 17.98 -3.26 -19.26
N PHE A 43 17.39 -4.12 -18.47
CA PHE A 43 16.58 -3.74 -17.32
C PHE A 43 17.38 -3.90 -16.03
N ASN A 44 17.08 -3.09 -15.03
CA ASN A 44 17.62 -3.27 -13.70
C ASN A 44 17.24 -4.67 -13.17
N PRO A 45 18.17 -5.46 -12.60
CA PRO A 45 17.86 -6.77 -12.03
C PRO A 45 16.77 -6.73 -10.95
N PHE A 46 16.58 -5.58 -10.31
CA PHE A 46 15.54 -5.35 -9.30
C PHE A 46 14.27 -4.71 -9.88
N PHE A 47 14.13 -4.63 -11.20
CA PHE A 47 12.96 -4.03 -11.84
C PHE A 47 11.66 -4.68 -11.35
N ILE A 48 11.54 -5.99 -11.51
CA ILE A 48 10.34 -6.72 -11.10
C ILE A 48 10.11 -6.63 -9.59
N PRO A 49 11.11 -6.91 -8.72
CA PRO A 49 10.93 -6.74 -7.28
C PRO A 49 10.50 -5.34 -6.84
N LYS A 50 10.94 -4.29 -7.53
CA LYS A 50 10.54 -2.91 -7.21
C LYS A 50 9.17 -2.53 -7.73
N MET A 51 8.64 -3.27 -8.71
CA MET A 51 7.39 -2.96 -9.38
C MET A 51 6.19 -3.64 -8.72
N ILE A 52 6.35 -4.86 -8.22
CA ILE A 52 5.25 -5.67 -7.69
C ILE A 52 4.64 -5.08 -6.42
N ALA A 53 3.31 -5.18 -6.32
CA ALA A 53 2.55 -4.53 -5.24
C ALA A 53 2.81 -5.13 -3.84
N ASP A 54 3.25 -6.38 -3.75
CA ASP A 54 3.48 -7.08 -2.48
C ASP A 54 4.86 -6.86 -1.88
N ILE A 55 5.77 -6.19 -2.60
CA ILE A 55 7.15 -6.02 -2.14
C ILE A 55 7.24 -5.26 -0.82
N ALA A 56 6.33 -4.32 -0.55
CA ALA A 56 6.32 -3.59 0.71
C ALA A 56 6.05 -4.53 1.90
N ALA A 57 5.09 -5.44 1.77
CA ALA A 57 4.82 -6.47 2.79
C ALA A 57 6.04 -7.38 2.99
N GLY A 58 6.69 -7.79 1.90
CA GLY A 58 7.92 -8.58 1.93
C GLY A 58 9.07 -7.85 2.63
N HIS A 59 9.31 -6.58 2.33
CA HIS A 59 10.37 -5.80 2.97
C HIS A 59 10.14 -5.60 4.47
N ILE A 60 8.91 -5.31 4.89
CA ILE A 60 8.57 -5.20 6.31
C ILE A 60 8.87 -6.52 7.03
N SER A 61 8.43 -7.65 6.46
CA SER A 61 8.69 -8.96 7.06
C SER A 61 10.18 -9.28 7.15
N MET A 62 10.95 -9.05 6.09
CA MET A 62 12.40 -9.27 6.10
C MET A 62 13.12 -8.38 7.13
N MET A 63 12.72 -7.12 7.22
CA MET A 63 13.34 -6.15 8.13
C MET A 63 13.21 -6.54 9.60
N TYR A 64 12.05 -7.08 9.98
CA TYR A 64 11.73 -7.42 11.37
C TYR A 64 11.77 -8.93 11.67
N GLY A 65 11.98 -9.75 10.66
CA GLY A 65 12.00 -11.21 10.78
C GLY A 65 10.61 -11.80 11.06
N PHE A 66 9.55 -11.24 10.50
CA PHE A 66 8.19 -11.75 10.65
C PHE A 66 7.94 -12.91 9.69
N HIS A 67 7.34 -13.99 10.18
CA HIS A 67 7.10 -15.24 9.45
C HIS A 67 5.63 -15.64 9.39
N GLY A 68 4.73 -14.80 9.89
CA GLY A 68 3.28 -14.98 9.78
C GLY A 68 2.77 -14.71 8.36
N PRO A 69 1.45 -14.61 8.16
CA PRO A 69 0.85 -14.31 6.85
C PRO A 69 1.47 -13.07 6.21
N ASN A 70 1.87 -13.17 4.94
CA ASN A 70 2.50 -12.07 4.21
C ASN A 70 1.96 -11.98 2.79
N PHE A 71 1.23 -10.91 2.48
CA PHE A 71 0.70 -10.65 1.13
C PHE A 71 0.23 -9.20 0.99
N ALA A 72 -0.03 -8.79 -0.25
CA ALA A 72 -0.68 -7.52 -0.56
C ALA A 72 -2.12 -7.74 -1.01
N THR A 73 -3.00 -6.83 -0.62
CA THR A 73 -4.36 -6.71 -1.16
C THR A 73 -4.38 -5.64 -2.24
N VAL A 74 -4.96 -5.95 -3.39
CA VAL A 74 -5.09 -5.02 -4.51
C VAL A 74 -6.56 -4.91 -4.91
N SER A 75 -7.16 -3.76 -4.65
CA SER A 75 -8.55 -3.42 -4.98
C SER A 75 -8.67 -1.91 -5.26
N ALA A 76 -7.76 -1.39 -6.09
CA ALA A 76 -7.67 0.03 -6.45
C ALA A 76 -7.66 0.92 -5.19
N CYS A 77 -8.52 1.95 -5.14
CA CYS A 77 -8.57 2.90 -4.03
C CYS A 77 -8.98 2.27 -2.68
N ALA A 78 -9.61 1.09 -2.70
CA ALA A 78 -10.02 0.36 -1.50
C ALA A 78 -8.94 -0.58 -0.94
N SER A 79 -7.78 -0.70 -1.59
CA SER A 79 -6.75 -1.68 -1.26
C SER A 79 -6.34 -1.67 0.22
N SER A 80 -6.07 -0.49 0.77
CA SER A 80 -5.68 -0.36 2.20
C SER A 80 -6.81 -0.73 3.15
N THR A 81 -8.06 -0.38 2.83
CA THR A 81 -9.23 -0.77 3.63
C THR A 81 -9.40 -2.29 3.61
N ASN A 82 -9.23 -2.91 2.46
CA ASN A 82 -9.31 -4.38 2.35
C ASN A 82 -8.15 -5.07 3.08
N ALA A 83 -6.93 -4.51 3.05
CA ALA A 83 -5.81 -5.01 3.84
C ALA A 83 -6.11 -5.01 5.34
N ILE A 84 -6.72 -3.94 5.85
CA ILE A 84 -7.15 -3.85 7.25
C ILE A 84 -8.24 -4.89 7.55
N SER A 85 -9.19 -5.07 6.64
CA SER A 85 -10.26 -6.07 6.77
C SER A 85 -9.72 -7.50 6.80
N ASP A 86 -8.78 -7.81 5.92
CA ASP A 86 -8.12 -9.12 5.89
C ASP A 86 -7.30 -9.36 7.16
N ALA A 87 -6.53 -8.36 7.61
CA ALA A 87 -5.78 -8.45 8.86
C ALA A 87 -6.68 -8.75 10.06
N PHE A 88 -7.81 -8.06 10.17
CA PHE A 88 -8.82 -8.32 11.18
C PHE A 88 -9.35 -9.76 11.13
N ASN A 89 -9.71 -10.23 9.93
CA ASN A 89 -10.21 -11.59 9.74
C ASN A 89 -9.16 -12.66 10.07
N TYR A 90 -7.89 -12.46 9.66
CA TYR A 90 -6.80 -13.38 9.98
C TYR A 90 -6.55 -13.51 11.48
N ILE A 91 -6.61 -12.39 12.22
CA ILE A 91 -6.50 -12.41 13.69
C ILE A 91 -7.70 -13.12 14.31
N ARG A 92 -8.93 -12.81 13.89
CA ARG A 92 -10.15 -13.48 14.38
C ARG A 92 -10.15 -14.98 14.13
N LEU A 93 -9.57 -15.43 13.01
CA LEU A 93 -9.43 -16.84 12.67
C LEU A 93 -8.25 -17.52 13.38
N GLY A 94 -7.55 -16.82 14.28
CA GLY A 94 -6.39 -17.34 14.99
C GLY A 94 -5.19 -17.66 14.09
N LYS A 95 -5.07 -17.03 12.92
CA LYS A 95 -3.94 -17.24 11.99
C LYS A 95 -2.70 -16.40 12.33
N ALA A 96 -2.89 -15.31 13.05
CA ALA A 96 -1.84 -14.46 13.59
C ALA A 96 -2.30 -13.84 14.91
N ASN A 97 -1.35 -13.42 15.75
CA ASN A 97 -1.63 -12.63 16.94
C ASN A 97 -1.49 -11.14 16.65
N VAL A 98 -0.58 -10.80 15.73
CA VAL A 98 -0.28 -9.42 15.35
C VAL A 98 -0.18 -9.34 13.83
N ILE A 99 -0.73 -8.30 13.24
CA ILE A 99 -0.56 -8.00 11.81
C ILE A 99 -0.26 -6.51 11.63
N VAL A 100 0.83 -6.22 10.96
CA VAL A 100 1.11 -4.89 10.40
C VAL A 100 0.31 -4.77 9.12
N THR A 101 -0.59 -3.78 9.04
CA THR A 101 -1.50 -3.59 7.92
C THR A 101 -1.61 -2.13 7.53
N GLY A 102 -2.15 -1.87 6.36
CA GLY A 102 -2.29 -0.54 5.79
C GLY A 102 -1.98 -0.52 4.32
N GLY A 103 -1.37 0.54 3.84
CA GLY A 103 -0.95 0.64 2.45
C GLY A 103 -0.16 1.90 2.13
N GLY A 104 0.40 1.92 0.94
CA GLY A 104 1.12 3.07 0.41
C GLY A 104 1.07 3.11 -1.11
N GLU A 105 1.07 4.32 -1.64
CA GLU A 105 1.07 4.58 -3.07
C GLU A 105 1.92 5.81 -3.40
N ALA A 106 2.68 5.74 -4.48
CA ALA A 106 3.47 6.85 -5.02
C ALA A 106 3.34 6.83 -6.56
N ALA A 107 2.18 7.24 -7.06
CA ALA A 107 1.77 7.12 -8.45
C ALA A 107 1.89 8.44 -9.24
N ILE A 108 2.49 9.49 -8.70
CA ILE A 108 2.73 10.76 -9.42
C ILE A 108 3.94 10.56 -10.35
N ALA A 109 3.69 9.86 -11.44
CA ALA A 109 4.62 9.58 -12.52
C ALA A 109 3.94 9.91 -13.85
N ALA A 110 4.70 9.98 -14.96
CA ALA A 110 4.15 10.37 -16.26
C ALA A 110 3.00 9.46 -16.70
N SER A 111 3.13 8.14 -16.53
CA SER A 111 2.06 7.19 -16.84
C SER A 111 0.87 7.31 -15.89
N GLY A 112 1.09 7.53 -14.59
CA GLY A 112 0.03 7.70 -13.61
C GLY A 112 -0.81 8.95 -13.90
N VAL A 113 -0.15 10.11 -14.03
CA VAL A 113 -0.84 11.37 -14.36
C VAL A 113 -1.48 11.29 -15.74
N GLY A 114 -0.75 10.80 -16.75
CA GLY A 114 -1.25 10.68 -18.11
C GLY A 114 -2.44 9.73 -18.23
N GLY A 115 -2.40 8.60 -17.52
CA GLY A 115 -3.50 7.62 -17.49
C GLY A 115 -4.80 8.22 -16.93
N PHE A 116 -4.72 8.84 -15.75
CA PHE A 116 -5.89 9.46 -15.14
C PHE A 116 -6.38 10.69 -15.92
N ASN A 117 -5.46 11.46 -16.52
CA ASN A 117 -5.83 12.59 -17.38
C ASN A 117 -6.58 12.13 -18.64
N SER A 118 -6.16 11.02 -19.25
CA SER A 118 -6.84 10.45 -20.43
C SER A 118 -8.27 9.98 -20.13
N MET A 119 -8.57 9.69 -18.87
CA MET A 119 -9.92 9.36 -18.40
C MET A 119 -10.75 10.60 -18.05
N ASN A 120 -10.21 11.81 -18.17
CA ASN A 120 -10.81 13.05 -17.67
C ASN A 120 -11.15 12.97 -16.16
N ALA A 121 -10.32 12.29 -15.39
CA ALA A 121 -10.58 12.04 -13.98
C ALA A 121 -9.93 13.09 -13.05
N LEU A 122 -8.91 13.81 -13.55
CA LEU A 122 -8.19 14.81 -12.76
C LEU A 122 -8.85 16.19 -12.83
N SER A 123 -8.79 16.91 -11.71
CA SER A 123 -9.14 18.32 -11.69
C SER A 123 -8.20 19.13 -12.61
N THR A 124 -8.75 20.05 -13.36
CA THR A 124 -8.00 20.98 -14.23
C THR A 124 -7.89 22.38 -13.63
N ARG A 125 -8.24 22.55 -12.35
CA ARG A 125 -8.23 23.82 -11.63
C ARG A 125 -6.81 24.27 -11.26
N ASN A 126 -6.02 24.63 -12.25
CA ASN A 126 -4.65 25.09 -12.07
C ASN A 126 -4.53 26.57 -11.73
N ASP A 127 -5.61 27.33 -11.89
CA ASP A 127 -5.74 28.75 -11.50
C ASP A 127 -5.95 28.92 -9.98
N SER A 128 -6.38 27.85 -9.29
CA SER A 128 -6.65 27.86 -7.85
C SER A 128 -6.34 26.48 -7.25
N PRO A 129 -5.06 26.05 -7.25
CA PRO A 129 -4.66 24.67 -6.89
C PRO A 129 -4.97 24.33 -5.44
N GLU A 130 -4.90 25.28 -4.52
CA GLU A 130 -5.22 25.10 -3.10
C GLU A 130 -6.70 24.74 -2.85
N THR A 131 -7.56 24.97 -3.83
CA THR A 131 -8.99 24.63 -3.76
C THR A 131 -9.41 23.58 -4.79
N ALA A 132 -8.47 22.97 -5.50
CA ALA A 132 -8.76 21.97 -6.53
C ALA A 132 -9.31 20.67 -5.92
N SER A 133 -8.72 20.18 -4.84
CA SER A 133 -9.26 19.03 -4.10
C SER A 133 -10.46 19.48 -3.25
N ARG A 134 -11.66 19.10 -3.68
CA ARG A 134 -12.91 19.49 -3.02
C ARG A 134 -13.94 18.34 -3.04
N PRO A 135 -13.65 17.24 -2.30
CA PRO A 135 -14.56 16.10 -2.27
C PRO A 135 -15.95 16.50 -1.80
N PHE A 136 -16.97 15.88 -2.39
CA PHE A 136 -18.41 16.13 -2.13
C PHE A 136 -18.94 17.50 -2.55
N SER A 137 -18.11 18.45 -2.99
CA SER A 137 -18.56 19.76 -3.51
C SER A 137 -19.32 19.60 -4.82
N ALA A 138 -20.37 20.38 -5.02
CA ALA A 138 -21.10 20.44 -6.29
C ALA A 138 -20.23 20.97 -7.44
N SER A 139 -19.24 21.80 -7.15
CA SER A 139 -18.32 22.41 -8.13
C SER A 139 -17.03 21.62 -8.35
N ARG A 140 -16.91 20.38 -7.86
CA ARG A 140 -15.74 19.53 -8.14
C ARG A 140 -15.68 19.17 -9.63
N ASP A 141 -14.48 19.12 -10.16
CA ASP A 141 -14.21 18.86 -11.58
C ASP A 141 -13.26 17.65 -11.81
N GLY A 142 -12.94 16.94 -10.77
CA GLY A 142 -12.03 15.81 -10.77
C GLY A 142 -11.31 15.66 -9.43
N PHE A 143 -10.40 14.69 -9.33
CA PHE A 143 -9.59 14.53 -8.13
C PHE A 143 -8.16 15.07 -8.33
N VAL A 144 -7.45 15.27 -7.24
CA VAL A 144 -6.03 15.63 -7.23
C VAL A 144 -5.25 14.42 -6.73
N MET A 145 -4.26 13.98 -7.49
CA MET A 145 -3.42 12.86 -7.10
C MET A 145 -2.59 13.21 -5.86
N GLY A 146 -2.47 12.27 -4.95
CA GLY A 146 -1.61 12.36 -3.78
C GLY A 146 -0.71 11.13 -3.68
N GLU A 147 0.35 11.24 -2.90
CA GLU A 147 1.23 10.14 -2.52
C GLU A 147 1.29 10.06 -1.01
N GLY A 148 1.43 8.85 -0.49
CA GLY A 148 1.54 8.65 0.94
C GLY A 148 1.52 7.18 1.32
N GLY A 149 1.78 6.93 2.60
CA GLY A 149 1.68 5.60 3.19
C GLY A 149 1.38 5.71 4.68
N ALA A 150 0.61 4.76 5.17
CA ALA A 150 0.32 4.65 6.59
C ALA A 150 0.14 3.18 6.97
N CYS A 151 0.42 2.86 8.23
CA CYS A 151 0.21 1.53 8.77
C CYS A 151 -0.49 1.58 10.12
N LEU A 152 -1.21 0.49 10.40
CA LEU A 152 -1.75 0.14 11.70
C LEU A 152 -1.12 -1.18 12.14
N VAL A 153 -0.98 -1.33 13.44
CA VAL A 153 -0.66 -2.62 14.05
C VAL A 153 -1.94 -3.14 14.67
N LEU A 154 -2.52 -4.18 14.08
CA LEU A 154 -3.66 -4.89 14.65
C LEU A 154 -3.14 -6.04 15.50
N GLU A 155 -3.76 -6.22 16.64
CA GLU A 155 -3.32 -7.19 17.65
C GLU A 155 -4.52 -7.86 18.29
N GLU A 156 -4.41 -9.14 18.57
CA GLU A 156 -5.39 -9.89 19.34
C GLU A 156 -5.50 -9.29 20.76
N LEU A 157 -6.72 -9.16 21.28
CA LEU A 157 -6.99 -8.39 22.49
C LEU A 157 -6.26 -8.93 23.72
N GLU A 158 -6.35 -10.23 23.98
CA GLU A 158 -5.71 -10.84 25.15
C GLU A 158 -4.18 -10.76 25.08
N HIS A 159 -3.63 -10.88 23.88
CA HIS A 159 -2.21 -10.68 23.63
C HIS A 159 -1.78 -9.24 23.93
N ALA A 160 -2.56 -8.26 23.49
CA ALA A 160 -2.31 -6.84 23.76
C ALA A 160 -2.39 -6.53 25.27
N LEU A 161 -3.40 -7.05 25.96
CA LEU A 161 -3.59 -6.88 27.41
C LEU A 161 -2.45 -7.52 28.21
N ALA A 162 -2.04 -8.75 27.83
CA ALA A 162 -1.00 -9.49 28.55
C ALA A 162 0.35 -8.76 28.57
N ARG A 163 0.69 -8.00 27.49
CA ARG A 163 1.93 -7.20 27.43
C ARG A 163 1.75 -5.75 27.90
N GLY A 164 0.56 -5.34 28.34
CA GLY A 164 0.26 -3.98 28.80
C GLY A 164 0.28 -2.95 27.64
N ALA A 165 -0.20 -3.34 26.47
CA ALA A 165 -0.25 -2.46 25.31
C ALA A 165 -1.17 -1.26 25.53
N LYS A 166 -0.79 -0.09 24.97
CA LYS A 166 -1.73 1.01 24.82
C LYS A 166 -2.67 0.71 23.65
N ILE A 167 -3.94 0.45 23.96
CA ILE A 167 -5.00 0.21 22.99
C ILE A 167 -5.62 1.54 22.62
N TYR A 168 -5.67 1.86 21.30
CA TYR A 168 -6.24 3.10 20.79
C TYR A 168 -7.72 2.95 20.42
N ALA A 169 -8.08 1.80 19.85
CA ALA A 169 -9.44 1.48 19.42
C ALA A 169 -9.57 -0.03 19.20
N GLU A 170 -10.79 -0.50 19.07
CA GLU A 170 -11.15 -1.84 18.64
C GLU A 170 -11.74 -1.78 17.23
N ILE A 171 -11.36 -2.74 16.38
CA ILE A 171 -12.05 -2.96 15.10
C ILE A 171 -13.21 -3.91 15.36
N ALA A 172 -14.41 -3.38 15.37
CA ALA A 172 -15.63 -4.12 15.68
C ALA A 172 -16.15 -4.96 14.51
N GLY A 173 -15.84 -4.58 13.28
CA GLY A 173 -16.30 -5.29 12.09
C GLY A 173 -15.76 -4.69 10.80
N THR A 174 -15.94 -5.42 9.70
CA THR A 174 -15.56 -5.03 8.35
C THR A 174 -16.67 -5.35 7.37
N GLY A 175 -16.68 -4.71 6.21
CA GLY A 175 -17.62 -4.98 5.12
C GLY A 175 -16.97 -4.67 3.78
N MET A 176 -17.42 -5.39 2.75
CA MET A 176 -17.04 -5.18 1.35
C MET A 176 -18.29 -5.23 0.49
N SER A 177 -18.32 -4.45 -0.59
CA SER A 177 -19.41 -4.44 -1.59
C SER A 177 -18.85 -4.56 -2.99
#